data_494a5288bf309d26f9ea145eedb4f8fc
#
_entry.id   494a5288bf309d26f9ea145eedb4f8fc
#
_cell.length_a   1.000
_cell.length_b   1.000
_cell.length_c   1.000
_cell.angle_alpha   90.00
_cell.angle_beta   90.00
_cell.angle_gamma   90.00
#
_symmetry.space_group_name_H-M   'P 1'
#
loop_
_entity.id
_entity.type
_entity.pdbx_description
1 polymer ?
#
loop_
_entity_poly.entity_id
_entity_poly.type
_entity_poly.pdbx_seq_one_letter_code
_entity_poly.pdbx_strand_id
1 'polypeptide(L)'
;MMNYKEAREYIEQRPRYGGELGLDAIRILLEELDHPERSLSFIHIAGTNGKGSVLSHISTVLTYGGYRVGRYLSPTLYSYRERFQVNGSYISREDFVRLVCVLKEGVERMEAKGIQAPTPFELETVLCFLYFREQQCDYVVLECGLGGLHDATNVIPMENKKLAVLTSVSLDHTEYLGDTLEKITLQKAGIIGPGVPMVSAPQKEEVKKTLESYCKSHGFQWKAADLSEAEVISATLEKQCFRYDGQEFTIQLAGTAQIENAVTAYEALQMLIKHGLDLETSQIVEGMKKTQWNGRFTKISEHPIMIVDGAHNPDAAMKLRSSIEQYFAGRRLIYINGMFSDKDYETVARITAPLAEQIFTIAAPDNDRALPPERLADTIRQYNAHVTPCATIREAVCAAKQAAGDDGVILTFGSLSFIGELTAIAAEEESA
;
A
#
# COMPACT_ATOMS: atom_id res chain seq x y z
N MET A 1 16.06 2.99 30.56
CA MET A 1 14.74 2.54 30.02
C MET A 1 14.67 3.05 28.58
N MET A 2 14.42 2.19 27.60
CA MET A 2 14.37 2.55 26.18
C MET A 2 13.26 3.58 25.93
N ASN A 3 13.52 4.62 25.14
CA ASN A 3 12.51 5.58 24.70
C ASN A 3 12.03 5.23 23.28
N TYR A 4 11.01 5.95 22.78
CA TYR A 4 10.40 5.67 21.47
C TYR A 4 11.40 5.80 20.29
N LYS A 5 12.31 6.78 20.35
CA LYS A 5 13.33 6.98 19.32
C LYS A 5 14.32 5.81 19.31
N GLU A 6 14.82 5.44 20.47
CA GLU A 6 15.74 4.29 20.63
C GLU A 6 15.08 2.96 20.19
N ALA A 7 13.78 2.79 20.47
CA ALA A 7 13.03 1.62 20.03
C ALA A 7 12.91 1.54 18.50
N ARG A 8 12.64 2.67 17.83
CA ARG A 8 12.66 2.74 16.37
C ARG A 8 14.04 2.46 15.79
N GLU A 9 15.08 3.11 16.33
CA GLU A 9 16.46 2.92 15.90
C GLU A 9 16.90 1.46 16.04
N TYR A 10 16.49 0.77 17.10
CA TYR A 10 16.76 -0.65 17.30
C TYR A 10 16.27 -1.51 16.13
N ILE A 11 15.09 -1.22 15.56
CA ILE A 11 14.55 -1.92 14.40
C ILE A 11 15.23 -1.45 13.11
N GLU A 12 15.31 -0.15 12.87
CA GLU A 12 15.72 0.45 11.59
C GLU A 12 17.21 0.27 11.27
N GLN A 13 18.06 0.16 12.29
CA GLN A 13 19.50 -0.02 12.13
C GLN A 13 19.92 -1.47 11.83
N ARG A 14 18.99 -2.43 11.88
CA ARG A 14 19.29 -3.81 11.48
C ARG A 14 19.58 -3.90 9.99
N PRO A 15 20.46 -4.81 9.53
CA PRO A 15 20.72 -4.99 8.10
C PRO A 15 19.41 -5.26 7.33
N ARG A 16 19.15 -4.49 6.31
CA ARG A 16 17.91 -4.62 5.50
C ARG A 16 17.88 -5.88 4.66
N TYR A 17 19.06 -6.42 4.35
CA TYR A 17 19.23 -7.64 3.56
C TYR A 17 20.34 -8.48 4.20
N GLY A 18 19.94 -9.59 4.79
CA GLY A 18 20.85 -10.55 5.44
C GLY A 18 21.04 -11.81 4.61
N GLY A 19 21.45 -11.74 3.34
CA GLY A 19 21.67 -12.91 2.52
C GLY A 19 20.45 -13.34 1.68
N GLU A 20 20.26 -14.65 1.47
CA GLU A 20 19.16 -15.19 0.65
C GLU A 20 17.79 -14.86 1.25
N LEU A 21 16.81 -14.53 0.40
CA LEU A 21 15.41 -14.36 0.78
C LEU A 21 14.90 -15.67 1.40
N GLY A 22 14.66 -15.67 2.71
CA GLY A 22 14.20 -16.84 3.45
C GLY A 22 13.32 -16.41 4.63
N LEU A 23 12.58 -17.36 5.19
CA LEU A 23 11.69 -17.12 6.32
C LEU A 23 12.21 -17.74 7.64
N ASP A 24 13.45 -18.23 7.67
CA ASP A 24 13.95 -19.00 8.79
C ASP A 24 14.21 -18.12 10.02
N ALA A 25 14.78 -16.93 9.84
CA ALA A 25 15.05 -16.02 10.96
C ALA A 25 13.75 -15.59 11.67
N ILE A 26 12.73 -15.18 10.90
CA ILE A 26 11.45 -14.78 11.47
C ILE A 26 10.73 -15.96 12.14
N ARG A 27 10.81 -17.18 11.58
CA ARG A 27 10.20 -18.39 12.19
C ARG A 27 10.83 -18.72 13.53
N ILE A 28 12.16 -18.63 13.62
CA ILE A 28 12.86 -18.85 14.89
C ILE A 28 12.48 -17.76 15.90
N LEU A 29 12.38 -16.49 15.49
CA LEU A 29 11.94 -15.43 16.39
C LEU A 29 10.51 -15.66 16.90
N LEU A 30 9.59 -16.12 16.03
CA LEU A 30 8.23 -16.48 16.42
C LEU A 30 8.22 -17.62 17.46
N GLU A 31 9.07 -18.64 17.27
CA GLU A 31 9.24 -19.72 18.25
C GLU A 31 9.75 -19.19 19.61
N GLU A 32 10.75 -18.30 19.62
CA GLU A 32 11.27 -17.64 20.83
C GLU A 32 10.22 -16.80 21.58
N LEU A 33 9.14 -16.42 20.90
CA LEU A 33 8.07 -15.54 21.39
C LEU A 33 6.71 -16.25 21.52
N ASP A 34 6.70 -17.60 21.65
CA ASP A 34 5.52 -18.40 21.84
C ASP A 34 4.44 -18.21 20.76
N HIS A 35 4.85 -18.12 19.49
CA HIS A 35 4.03 -18.10 18.30
C HIS A 35 2.78 -17.18 18.39
N PRO A 36 2.96 -15.86 18.53
CA PRO A 36 1.84 -14.93 18.67
C PRO A 36 0.86 -14.98 17.48
N GLU A 37 1.33 -15.36 16.30
CA GLU A 37 0.55 -15.46 15.06
C GLU A 37 -0.52 -16.57 15.12
N ARG A 38 -0.34 -17.61 15.94
CA ARG A 38 -1.25 -18.76 15.96
C ARG A 38 -2.60 -18.48 16.63
N SER A 39 -2.71 -17.40 17.38
CA SER A 39 -3.98 -16.99 18.01
C SER A 39 -4.81 -16.00 17.19
N LEU A 40 -4.35 -15.63 16.00
CA LEU A 40 -4.94 -14.59 15.16
C LEU A 40 -5.60 -15.19 13.91
N SER A 41 -6.57 -14.48 13.32
CA SER A 41 -7.19 -14.84 12.05
C SER A 41 -6.81 -13.80 10.99
N PHE A 42 -6.28 -14.25 9.84
CA PHE A 42 -5.68 -13.34 8.86
C PHE A 42 -6.43 -13.26 7.54
N ILE A 43 -6.55 -12.04 7.02
CA ILE A 43 -6.85 -11.72 5.62
C ILE A 43 -5.56 -11.20 5.03
N HIS A 44 -4.92 -11.97 4.13
CA HIS A 44 -3.58 -11.72 3.64
C HIS A 44 -3.62 -11.14 2.23
N ILE A 45 -3.02 -9.97 2.03
CA ILE A 45 -3.13 -9.19 0.79
C ILE A 45 -1.77 -9.05 0.11
N ALA A 46 -1.66 -9.55 -1.12
CA ALA A 46 -0.54 -9.33 -2.01
C ALA A 46 -0.98 -8.61 -3.30
N GLY A 47 -0.04 -8.16 -4.09
CA GLY A 47 -0.28 -7.48 -5.37
C GLY A 47 0.78 -6.43 -5.66
N THR A 48 0.70 -5.79 -6.82
CA THR A 48 1.58 -4.67 -7.15
C THR A 48 0.96 -3.36 -6.69
N ASN A 49 -0.21 -2.99 -7.20
CA ASN A 49 -0.91 -1.77 -6.86
C ASN A 49 -2.25 -2.09 -6.17
N GLY A 50 -2.77 -1.17 -5.34
CA GLY A 50 -4.09 -1.30 -4.71
C GLY A 50 -4.14 -2.00 -3.36
N LYS A 51 -3.06 -2.66 -2.88
CA LYS A 51 -3.03 -3.40 -1.60
C LYS A 51 -3.59 -2.58 -0.43
N GLY A 52 -3.03 -1.42 -0.16
CA GLY A 52 -3.46 -0.57 0.95
C GLY A 52 -4.90 -0.05 0.82
N SER A 53 -5.39 0.23 -0.41
CA SER A 53 -6.79 0.64 -0.63
C SER A 53 -7.75 -0.52 -0.32
N VAL A 54 -7.46 -1.72 -0.82
CA VAL A 54 -8.25 -2.94 -0.54
C VAL A 54 -8.22 -3.27 0.95
N LEU A 55 -7.03 -3.20 1.58
CA LEU A 55 -6.85 -3.36 3.03
C LEU A 55 -7.74 -2.38 3.81
N SER A 56 -7.73 -1.10 3.40
CA SER A 56 -8.53 -0.07 4.07
C SER A 56 -10.03 -0.35 3.97
N HIS A 57 -10.55 -0.73 2.79
CA HIS A 57 -11.94 -1.11 2.62
C HIS A 57 -12.30 -2.31 3.51
N ILE A 58 -11.59 -3.43 3.39
CA ILE A 58 -11.88 -4.64 4.15
C ILE A 58 -11.87 -4.36 5.66
N SER A 59 -10.81 -3.74 6.15
CA SER A 59 -10.66 -3.50 7.58
C SER A 59 -11.66 -2.48 8.14
N THR A 60 -12.04 -1.45 7.35
CA THR A 60 -13.07 -0.48 7.77
C THR A 60 -14.44 -1.15 7.84
N VAL A 61 -14.79 -1.97 6.84
CA VAL A 61 -16.06 -2.72 6.82
C VAL A 61 -16.15 -3.68 8.00
N LEU A 62 -15.11 -4.47 8.27
CA LEU A 62 -15.08 -5.38 9.42
C LEU A 62 -15.20 -4.63 10.75
N THR A 63 -14.50 -3.50 10.89
CA THR A 63 -14.63 -2.65 12.09
C THR A 63 -16.06 -2.08 12.23
N TYR A 64 -16.68 -1.67 11.13
CA TYR A 64 -18.07 -1.22 11.11
C TYR A 64 -19.04 -2.34 11.47
N GLY A 65 -18.74 -3.57 11.06
CA GLY A 65 -19.47 -4.79 11.45
C GLY A 65 -19.30 -5.21 12.91
N GLY A 66 -18.52 -4.47 13.71
CA GLY A 66 -18.34 -4.72 15.15
C GLY A 66 -17.13 -5.57 15.51
N TYR A 67 -16.31 -5.99 14.55
CA TYR A 67 -15.10 -6.76 14.82
C TYR A 67 -13.95 -5.88 15.31
N ARG A 68 -13.07 -6.45 16.11
CA ARG A 68 -11.80 -5.83 16.50
C ARG A 68 -10.73 -6.20 15.49
N VAL A 69 -10.31 -5.22 14.69
CA VAL A 69 -9.52 -5.44 13.48
C VAL A 69 -8.12 -4.84 13.61
N GLY A 70 -7.11 -5.69 13.50
CA GLY A 70 -5.73 -5.29 13.30
C GLY A 70 -5.45 -4.96 11.84
N ARG A 71 -4.69 -3.87 11.59
CA ARG A 71 -4.16 -3.49 10.27
C ARG A 71 -2.64 -3.46 10.31
N TYR A 72 -2.01 -4.18 9.38
CA TYR A 72 -0.58 -4.08 9.12
C TYR A 72 -0.34 -3.67 7.69
N LEU A 73 0.37 -2.57 7.48
CA LEU A 73 0.59 -1.96 6.17
C LEU A 73 1.99 -1.36 6.02
N SER A 74 2.43 -1.25 4.77
CA SER A 74 3.69 -0.60 4.40
C SER A 74 3.65 -0.07 2.95
N PRO A 75 4.36 1.03 2.64
CA PRO A 75 5.01 1.96 3.55
C PRO A 75 4.03 2.85 4.30
N THR A 76 4.52 3.60 5.28
CA THR A 76 3.77 4.64 6.02
C THR A 76 3.91 6.01 5.37
N LEU A 77 2.96 6.92 5.62
CA LEU A 77 2.95 8.28 5.07
C LEU A 77 3.37 9.34 6.09
N TYR A 78 2.71 9.36 7.24
CA TYR A 78 2.82 10.43 8.23
C TYR A 78 3.50 9.98 9.51
N SER A 79 3.35 8.73 9.89
CA SER A 79 3.87 8.19 11.13
C SER A 79 4.29 6.73 10.97
N TYR A 80 5.46 6.40 11.51
CA TYR A 80 5.91 5.01 11.56
C TYR A 80 4.88 4.06 12.22
N ARG A 81 4.08 4.57 13.17
CA ARG A 81 3.04 3.80 13.88
C ARG A 81 1.82 3.46 13.02
N GLU A 82 1.68 4.04 11.82
CA GLU A 82 0.64 3.65 10.86
C GLU A 82 0.70 2.17 10.51
N ARG A 83 1.87 1.53 10.61
CA ARG A 83 2.03 0.10 10.37
C ARG A 83 1.17 -0.77 11.28
N PHE A 84 0.86 -0.29 12.50
CA PHE A 84 0.27 -1.05 13.59
C PHE A 84 -0.99 -0.35 14.07
N GLN A 85 -2.13 -0.73 13.53
CA GLN A 85 -3.41 -0.10 13.88
C GLN A 85 -4.41 -1.15 14.38
N VAL A 86 -5.23 -0.75 15.36
CA VAL A 86 -6.42 -1.50 15.77
C VAL A 86 -7.62 -0.59 15.66
N ASN A 87 -8.62 -0.99 14.88
CA ASN A 87 -9.83 -0.19 14.58
C ASN A 87 -9.50 1.25 14.15
N GLY A 88 -8.44 1.43 13.33
CA GLY A 88 -7.98 2.72 12.83
C GLY A 88 -7.13 3.55 13.80
N SER A 89 -6.97 3.12 15.04
CA SER A 89 -6.09 3.77 16.02
C SER A 89 -4.69 3.20 15.98
N TYR A 90 -3.68 4.07 15.93
CA TYR A 90 -2.28 3.66 15.92
C TYR A 90 -1.85 3.11 17.28
N ILE A 91 -0.91 2.15 17.28
CA ILE A 91 -0.23 1.71 18.50
C ILE A 91 0.28 2.91 19.32
N SER A 92 0.13 2.89 20.65
CA SER A 92 0.70 3.93 21.52
C SER A 92 2.24 3.90 21.47
N ARG A 93 2.91 5.01 21.82
CA ARG A 93 4.37 5.01 21.93
C ARG A 93 4.85 4.09 23.04
N GLU A 94 4.11 4.02 24.09
CA GLU A 94 4.36 3.20 25.28
C GLU A 94 4.29 1.70 24.94
N ASP A 95 3.22 1.27 24.27
CA ASP A 95 3.09 -0.13 23.83
C ASP A 95 4.14 -0.50 22.79
N PHE A 96 4.44 0.40 21.86
CA PHE A 96 5.50 0.18 20.89
C PHE A 96 6.85 -0.08 21.56
N VAL A 97 7.25 0.79 22.52
CA VAL A 97 8.50 0.62 23.26
C VAL A 97 8.52 -0.69 24.05
N ARG A 98 7.44 -0.99 24.74
CA ARG A 98 7.31 -2.22 25.54
C ARG A 98 7.45 -3.47 24.67
N LEU A 99 6.76 -3.50 23.53
CA LEU A 99 6.83 -4.64 22.61
C LEU A 99 8.18 -4.77 21.91
N VAL A 100 8.85 -3.65 21.62
CA VAL A 100 10.23 -3.69 21.11
C VAL A 100 11.19 -4.26 22.16
N CYS A 101 10.98 -4.01 23.44
CA CYS A 101 11.78 -4.66 24.50
C CYS A 101 11.56 -6.19 24.50
N VAL A 102 10.32 -6.66 24.34
CA VAL A 102 10.01 -8.10 24.21
C VAL A 102 10.68 -8.71 22.98
N LEU A 103 10.62 -8.03 21.83
CA LEU A 103 11.32 -8.45 20.61
C LEU A 103 12.83 -8.56 20.83
N LYS A 104 13.41 -7.55 21.46
CA LYS A 104 14.86 -7.50 21.75
C LYS A 104 15.31 -8.70 22.56
N GLU A 105 14.57 -9.08 23.61
CA GLU A 105 14.86 -10.28 24.40
C GLU A 105 14.82 -11.57 23.56
N GLY A 106 13.85 -11.68 22.64
CA GLY A 106 13.77 -12.79 21.69
C GLY A 106 14.98 -12.86 20.75
N VAL A 107 15.35 -11.72 20.18
CA VAL A 107 16.53 -11.59 19.29
C VAL A 107 17.82 -11.93 20.04
N GLU A 108 18.02 -11.44 21.27
CA GLU A 108 19.18 -11.76 22.10
C GLU A 108 19.30 -13.27 22.37
N ARG A 109 18.17 -13.99 22.57
CA ARG A 109 18.16 -15.45 22.69
C ARG A 109 18.57 -16.15 21.39
N MET A 110 18.17 -15.64 20.22
CA MET A 110 18.62 -16.14 18.92
C MET A 110 20.13 -15.93 18.71
N GLU A 111 20.60 -14.70 18.94
CA GLU A 111 22.02 -14.34 18.80
C GLU A 111 22.92 -15.18 19.74
N ALA A 112 22.48 -15.47 20.97
CA ALA A 112 23.18 -16.35 21.90
C ALA A 112 23.31 -17.81 21.39
N LYS A 113 22.42 -18.23 20.49
CA LYS A 113 22.48 -19.54 19.80
C LYS A 113 23.28 -19.47 18.49
N GLY A 114 23.88 -18.32 18.14
CA GLY A 114 24.62 -18.11 16.90
C GLY A 114 23.71 -17.93 15.67
N ILE A 115 22.43 -17.61 15.87
CA ILE A 115 21.47 -17.40 14.79
C ILE A 115 21.46 -15.93 14.41
N GLN A 116 21.45 -15.64 13.09
CA GLN A 116 21.42 -14.28 12.58
C GLN A 116 20.12 -13.56 12.97
N ALA A 117 20.24 -12.30 13.38
CA ALA A 117 19.09 -11.46 13.71
C ALA A 117 18.19 -11.21 12.48
N PRO A 118 16.86 -11.13 12.70
CA PRO A 118 15.92 -10.79 11.65
C PRO A 118 16.12 -9.38 11.09
N THR A 119 15.67 -9.18 9.85
CA THR A 119 15.63 -7.88 9.17
C THR A 119 14.62 -6.93 9.84
N PRO A 120 14.68 -5.60 9.55
CA PRO A 120 13.70 -4.65 10.06
C PRO A 120 12.25 -5.05 9.77
N PHE A 121 11.94 -5.49 8.54
CA PHE A 121 10.58 -5.86 8.16
C PHE A 121 10.09 -7.14 8.84
N GLU A 122 10.97 -8.11 9.10
CA GLU A 122 10.65 -9.29 9.90
C GLU A 122 10.36 -8.93 11.36
N LEU A 123 11.17 -8.04 11.96
CA LEU A 123 10.91 -7.53 13.33
C LEU A 123 9.58 -6.79 13.41
N GLU A 124 9.27 -5.91 12.45
CA GLU A 124 8.00 -5.21 12.35
C GLU A 124 6.82 -6.19 12.22
N THR A 125 6.98 -7.26 11.44
CA THR A 125 5.97 -8.29 11.28
C THR A 125 5.69 -9.05 12.57
N VAL A 126 6.72 -9.44 13.31
CA VAL A 126 6.55 -10.09 14.62
C VAL A 126 5.95 -9.12 15.65
N LEU A 127 6.40 -7.86 15.65
CA LEU A 127 5.82 -6.82 16.51
C LEU A 127 4.31 -6.65 16.27
N CYS A 128 3.87 -6.68 15.02
CA CYS A 128 2.45 -6.57 14.72
C CYS A 128 1.66 -7.77 15.28
N PHE A 129 2.20 -9.00 15.21
CA PHE A 129 1.53 -10.17 15.78
C PHE A 129 1.45 -10.12 17.30
N LEU A 130 2.51 -9.69 17.98
CA LEU A 130 2.49 -9.46 19.43
C LEU A 130 1.42 -8.43 19.81
N TYR A 131 1.40 -7.30 19.12
CA TYR A 131 0.45 -6.23 19.38
C TYR A 131 -1.00 -6.68 19.17
N PHE A 132 -1.29 -7.31 18.03
CA PHE A 132 -2.66 -7.72 17.70
C PHE A 132 -3.16 -8.86 18.59
N ARG A 133 -2.27 -9.77 19.03
CA ARG A 133 -2.60 -10.78 20.06
C ARG A 133 -3.00 -10.12 21.38
N GLU A 134 -2.20 -9.18 21.89
CA GLU A 134 -2.51 -8.46 23.12
C GLU A 134 -3.80 -7.64 23.01
N GLN A 135 -4.05 -7.06 21.85
CA GLN A 135 -5.28 -6.33 21.57
C GLN A 135 -6.49 -7.24 21.31
N GLN A 136 -6.33 -8.56 21.33
CA GLN A 136 -7.40 -9.54 21.09
C GLN A 136 -8.16 -9.26 19.78
N CYS A 137 -7.43 -9.04 18.68
CA CYS A 137 -8.03 -8.81 17.38
C CYS A 137 -8.75 -10.06 16.87
N ASP A 138 -10.01 -9.91 16.42
CA ASP A 138 -10.78 -10.97 15.78
C ASP A 138 -10.21 -11.30 14.40
N TYR A 139 -9.84 -10.25 13.66
CA TYR A 139 -9.22 -10.34 12.35
C TYR A 139 -8.01 -9.42 12.23
N VAL A 140 -7.03 -9.87 11.45
CA VAL A 140 -5.87 -9.06 11.04
C VAL A 140 -5.87 -8.96 9.52
N VAL A 141 -5.96 -7.75 8.99
CA VAL A 141 -5.76 -7.48 7.56
C VAL A 141 -4.30 -7.13 7.36
N LEU A 142 -3.58 -8.02 6.67
CA LEU A 142 -2.12 -8.07 6.59
C LEU A 142 -1.66 -7.80 5.16
N GLU A 143 -0.93 -6.69 4.94
CA GLU A 143 -0.34 -6.35 3.65
C GLU A 143 1.06 -6.95 3.52
N CYS A 144 1.33 -7.67 2.41
CA CYS A 144 2.69 -8.08 2.04
C CYS A 144 3.56 -6.86 1.72
N GLY A 145 4.80 -6.87 2.20
CA GLY A 145 5.79 -5.84 1.88
C GLY A 145 6.31 -6.00 0.45
N LEU A 146 6.77 -7.20 0.09
CA LEU A 146 7.35 -7.50 -1.22
C LEU A 146 7.02 -8.93 -1.67
N GLY A 147 6.43 -9.06 -2.86
CA GLY A 147 6.11 -10.37 -3.44
C GLY A 147 4.94 -11.05 -2.71
N GLY A 148 5.19 -12.14 -2.03
CA GLY A 148 4.23 -12.94 -1.29
C GLY A 148 4.85 -14.23 -0.77
N LEU A 149 5.36 -15.10 -1.66
CA LEU A 149 5.89 -16.43 -1.29
C LEU A 149 6.97 -16.38 -0.19
N HIS A 150 7.91 -15.45 -0.32
CA HIS A 150 9.03 -15.25 0.60
C HIS A 150 8.90 -13.97 1.44
N ASP A 151 7.72 -13.35 1.43
CA ASP A 151 7.47 -12.17 2.26
C ASP A 151 7.39 -12.55 3.74
N ALA A 152 7.95 -11.74 4.63
CA ALA A 152 7.95 -11.99 6.06
C ALA A 152 6.53 -12.24 6.63
N THR A 153 5.50 -11.64 6.03
CA THR A 153 4.11 -11.85 6.42
C THR A 153 3.58 -13.25 6.10
N ASN A 154 4.26 -14.02 5.22
CA ASN A 154 3.81 -15.36 4.81
C ASN A 154 4.24 -16.49 5.77
N VAL A 155 4.65 -16.15 6.98
CA VAL A 155 4.91 -17.12 8.06
C VAL A 155 3.63 -17.56 8.81
N ILE A 156 2.50 -16.90 8.55
CA ILE A 156 1.22 -17.21 9.19
C ILE A 156 0.75 -18.63 8.83
N PRO A 157 0.28 -19.43 9.80
CA PRO A 157 -0.22 -20.78 9.53
C PRO A 157 -1.44 -20.76 8.60
N MET A 158 -1.57 -21.78 7.74
CA MET A 158 -2.65 -21.83 6.76
C MET A 158 -4.04 -21.90 7.42
N GLU A 159 -4.17 -22.60 8.54
CA GLU A 159 -5.40 -22.68 9.33
C GLU A 159 -5.86 -21.33 9.91
N ASN A 160 -4.91 -20.42 10.11
CA ASN A 160 -5.17 -19.05 10.57
C ASN A 160 -5.50 -18.08 9.43
N LYS A 161 -5.16 -18.43 8.20
CA LYS A 161 -5.43 -17.62 7.02
C LYS A 161 -6.85 -17.87 6.52
N LYS A 162 -7.73 -16.88 6.68
CA LYS A 162 -9.16 -16.99 6.31
C LYS A 162 -9.42 -16.64 4.85
N LEU A 163 -8.58 -15.78 4.26
CA LEU A 163 -8.67 -15.36 2.88
C LEU A 163 -7.30 -14.85 2.39
N ALA A 164 -6.96 -15.18 1.16
CA ALA A 164 -5.92 -14.52 0.38
C ALA A 164 -6.56 -13.53 -0.61
N VAL A 165 -5.99 -12.33 -0.73
CA VAL A 165 -6.44 -11.32 -1.70
C VAL A 165 -5.27 -10.94 -2.59
N LEU A 166 -5.45 -11.03 -3.90
CA LEU A 166 -4.45 -10.59 -4.87
C LEU A 166 -4.97 -9.34 -5.61
N THR A 167 -4.41 -8.19 -5.30
CA THR A 167 -4.72 -6.96 -6.05
C THR A 167 -4.06 -6.97 -7.43
N SER A 168 -4.11 -5.90 -8.20
CA SER A 168 -3.54 -5.89 -9.56
C SER A 168 -2.06 -6.30 -9.59
N VAL A 169 -1.68 -7.09 -10.59
CA VAL A 169 -0.29 -7.52 -10.82
C VAL A 169 0.26 -6.84 -12.06
N SER A 170 1.41 -6.20 -11.91
CA SER A 170 2.16 -5.55 -12.98
C SER A 170 3.66 -5.70 -12.75
N LEU A 171 4.48 -5.31 -13.74
CA LEU A 171 5.93 -5.29 -13.61
C LEU A 171 6.34 -4.27 -12.55
N ASP A 172 6.94 -4.74 -11.49
CA ASP A 172 7.55 -3.96 -10.41
C ASP A 172 8.50 -4.86 -9.64
N HIS A 173 9.54 -4.29 -9.04
CA HIS A 173 10.55 -5.03 -8.28
C HIS A 173 11.16 -6.22 -9.06
N THR A 174 11.42 -6.02 -10.33
CA THR A 174 11.85 -7.09 -11.27
C THR A 174 13.18 -7.74 -10.89
N GLU A 175 14.04 -7.03 -10.17
CA GLU A 175 15.30 -7.57 -9.63
C GLU A 175 15.07 -8.70 -8.62
N TYR A 176 13.96 -8.67 -7.87
CA TYR A 176 13.65 -9.62 -6.80
C TYR A 176 12.58 -10.65 -7.20
N LEU A 177 11.56 -10.21 -7.94
CA LEU A 177 10.37 -11.02 -8.23
C LEU A 177 10.43 -11.70 -9.61
N GLY A 178 11.44 -11.34 -10.43
CA GLY A 178 11.58 -11.79 -11.80
C GLY A 178 11.06 -10.79 -12.83
N ASP A 179 11.46 -10.99 -14.07
CA ASP A 179 11.35 -10.07 -15.20
C ASP A 179 10.10 -10.29 -16.09
N THR A 180 9.22 -11.21 -15.68
CA THR A 180 7.97 -11.53 -16.40
C THR A 180 6.76 -11.43 -15.48
N LEU A 181 5.58 -11.13 -16.06
CA LEU A 181 4.32 -11.13 -15.31
C LEU A 181 4.02 -12.49 -14.71
N GLU A 182 4.36 -13.58 -15.41
CA GLU A 182 4.21 -14.94 -14.88
C GLU A 182 5.00 -15.15 -13.58
N LYS A 183 6.31 -14.85 -13.58
CA LYS A 183 7.17 -14.99 -12.39
C LYS A 183 6.64 -14.16 -11.23
N ILE A 184 6.32 -12.88 -11.47
CA ILE A 184 5.79 -11.98 -10.46
C ILE A 184 4.44 -12.49 -9.92
N THR A 185 3.58 -13.03 -10.80
CA THR A 185 2.28 -13.59 -10.40
C THR A 185 2.47 -14.78 -9.46
N LEU A 186 3.36 -15.71 -9.78
CA LEU A 186 3.63 -16.88 -8.95
C LEU A 186 4.22 -16.49 -7.58
N GLN A 187 5.13 -15.52 -7.55
CA GLN A 187 5.66 -14.98 -6.29
C GLN A 187 4.56 -14.39 -5.41
N LYS A 188 3.64 -13.63 -6.01
CA LYS A 188 2.54 -13.00 -5.25
C LYS A 188 1.45 -14.01 -4.87
N ALA A 189 1.12 -14.95 -5.76
CA ALA A 189 0.15 -16.01 -5.48
C ALA A 189 0.65 -17.01 -4.43
N GLY A 190 1.93 -17.02 -4.09
CA GLY A 190 2.50 -17.85 -3.02
C GLY A 190 1.93 -17.58 -1.63
N ILE A 191 1.07 -16.58 -1.45
CA ILE A 191 0.30 -16.37 -0.22
C ILE A 191 -0.91 -17.31 -0.09
N ILE A 192 -1.37 -17.95 -1.17
CA ILE A 192 -2.45 -18.93 -1.12
C ILE A 192 -1.90 -20.31 -0.73
N GLY A 193 -2.71 -21.11 -0.07
CA GLY A 193 -2.36 -22.46 0.30
C GLY A 193 -3.60 -23.36 0.44
N PRO A 194 -3.40 -24.64 0.80
CA PRO A 194 -4.50 -25.59 0.94
C PRO A 194 -5.59 -25.09 1.89
N GLY A 195 -6.85 -25.14 1.43
CA GLY A 195 -8.02 -24.74 2.23
C GLY A 195 -8.25 -23.24 2.36
N VAL A 196 -7.36 -22.40 1.81
CA VAL A 196 -7.48 -20.93 1.83
C VAL A 196 -8.15 -20.48 0.53
N PRO A 197 -9.33 -19.85 0.54
CA PRO A 197 -9.90 -19.23 -0.65
C PRO A 197 -9.11 -18.00 -1.07
N MET A 198 -9.10 -17.69 -2.37
CA MET A 198 -8.48 -16.47 -2.90
C MET A 198 -9.48 -15.67 -3.73
N VAL A 199 -9.43 -14.35 -3.56
CA VAL A 199 -10.06 -13.37 -4.45
C VAL A 199 -8.97 -12.54 -5.13
N SER A 200 -9.07 -12.31 -6.43
CA SER A 200 -8.20 -11.37 -7.12
C SER A 200 -8.95 -10.18 -7.69
N ALA A 201 -8.27 -9.03 -7.77
CA ALA A 201 -8.70 -7.94 -8.63
C ALA A 201 -8.80 -8.41 -10.09
N PRO A 202 -9.47 -7.67 -10.98
CA PRO A 202 -9.37 -7.88 -12.41
C PRO A 202 -7.89 -7.86 -12.84
N GLN A 203 -7.50 -8.82 -13.68
CA GLN A 203 -6.11 -9.01 -14.07
C GLN A 203 -5.94 -8.91 -15.58
N LYS A 204 -4.74 -8.57 -16.02
CA LYS A 204 -4.33 -8.75 -17.43
C LYS A 204 -4.45 -10.23 -17.81
N GLU A 205 -4.76 -10.52 -19.06
CA GLU A 205 -5.03 -11.86 -19.54
C GLU A 205 -3.89 -12.86 -19.26
N GLU A 206 -2.63 -12.43 -19.36
CA GLU A 206 -1.46 -13.23 -19.03
C GLU A 206 -1.43 -13.63 -17.54
N VAL A 207 -1.69 -12.67 -16.65
CA VAL A 207 -1.76 -12.90 -15.19
C VAL A 207 -2.91 -13.83 -14.86
N LYS A 208 -4.08 -13.61 -15.49
CA LYS A 208 -5.27 -14.45 -15.30
C LYS A 208 -5.00 -15.90 -15.66
N LYS A 209 -4.41 -16.16 -16.82
CA LYS A 209 -4.04 -17.52 -17.27
C LYS A 209 -3.05 -18.19 -16.31
N THR A 210 -2.07 -17.45 -15.83
CA THR A 210 -1.11 -17.94 -14.83
C THR A 210 -1.81 -18.36 -13.55
N LEU A 211 -2.71 -17.51 -13.03
CA LEU A 211 -3.49 -17.81 -11.81
C LEU A 211 -4.43 -19.01 -12.00
N GLU A 212 -5.12 -19.08 -13.13
CA GLU A 212 -6.00 -20.21 -13.47
C GLU A 212 -5.22 -21.55 -13.47
N SER A 213 -4.06 -21.56 -14.13
CA SER A 213 -3.19 -22.73 -14.19
C SER A 213 -2.66 -23.10 -12.81
N TYR A 214 -2.17 -22.12 -12.05
CA TYR A 214 -1.63 -22.31 -10.70
C TYR A 214 -2.68 -22.85 -9.76
N CYS A 215 -3.86 -22.21 -9.69
CA CYS A 215 -4.93 -22.63 -8.79
C CYS A 215 -5.47 -24.02 -9.18
N LYS A 216 -5.66 -24.28 -10.48
CA LYS A 216 -6.13 -25.59 -10.99
C LYS A 216 -5.15 -26.71 -10.65
N SER A 217 -3.85 -26.50 -10.85
CA SER A 217 -2.83 -27.53 -10.58
C SER A 217 -2.69 -27.89 -9.10
N HIS A 218 -3.04 -26.97 -8.19
CA HIS A 218 -2.95 -27.16 -6.73
C HIS A 218 -4.31 -27.41 -6.08
N GLY A 219 -5.42 -27.36 -6.83
CA GLY A 219 -6.76 -27.51 -6.27
C GLY A 219 -7.19 -26.34 -5.39
N PHE A 220 -6.66 -25.14 -5.60
CA PHE A 220 -6.99 -23.95 -4.84
C PHE A 220 -8.28 -23.30 -5.34
N GLN A 221 -9.11 -22.83 -4.40
CA GLN A 221 -10.29 -22.05 -4.73
C GLN A 221 -9.91 -20.60 -5.06
N TRP A 222 -10.29 -20.13 -6.24
CA TRP A 222 -10.03 -18.76 -6.68
C TRP A 222 -11.23 -18.17 -7.40
N LYS A 223 -11.47 -16.87 -7.19
CA LYS A 223 -12.46 -16.04 -7.89
C LYS A 223 -11.80 -14.72 -8.28
N ALA A 224 -11.91 -14.31 -9.54
CA ALA A 224 -11.58 -12.95 -9.96
C ALA A 224 -12.79 -12.03 -9.78
N ALA A 225 -12.58 -10.79 -9.32
CA ALA A 225 -13.58 -9.74 -9.35
C ALA A 225 -13.89 -9.35 -10.82
N ASP A 226 -15.14 -9.14 -11.14
CA ASP A 226 -15.57 -8.76 -12.50
C ASP A 226 -16.02 -7.29 -12.53
N LEU A 227 -15.10 -6.43 -12.98
CA LEU A 227 -15.38 -4.99 -13.08
C LEU A 227 -16.37 -4.64 -14.19
N SER A 228 -16.63 -5.55 -15.16
CA SER A 228 -17.61 -5.31 -16.24
C SER A 228 -19.04 -5.19 -15.73
N GLU A 229 -19.32 -5.71 -14.53
CA GLU A 229 -20.61 -5.60 -13.85
C GLU A 229 -20.76 -4.27 -13.07
N ALA A 230 -19.70 -3.47 -12.97
CA ALA A 230 -19.71 -2.20 -12.26
C ALA A 230 -20.17 -1.05 -13.16
N GLU A 231 -21.29 -0.41 -12.79
CA GLU A 231 -21.82 0.78 -13.45
C GLU A 231 -21.44 2.04 -12.66
N VAL A 232 -20.60 2.92 -13.23
CA VAL A 232 -20.25 4.20 -12.60
C VAL A 232 -21.39 5.18 -12.75
N ILE A 233 -21.96 5.64 -11.63
CA ILE A 233 -23.06 6.61 -11.58
C ILE A 233 -22.51 8.03 -11.57
N SER A 234 -21.51 8.30 -10.72
CA SER A 234 -20.85 9.59 -10.64
C SER A 234 -19.47 9.47 -10.03
N ALA A 235 -18.57 10.40 -10.39
CA ALA A 235 -17.21 10.46 -9.84
C ALA A 235 -16.78 11.93 -9.67
N THR A 236 -16.52 12.33 -8.44
CA THR A 236 -15.96 13.63 -8.06
C THR A 236 -14.69 13.43 -7.21
N LEU A 237 -13.99 14.51 -6.88
CA LEU A 237 -12.82 14.43 -6.01
C LEU A 237 -13.18 14.04 -4.56
N GLU A 238 -14.43 14.27 -4.14
CA GLU A 238 -14.92 13.99 -2.79
C GLU A 238 -15.48 12.57 -2.66
N LYS A 239 -16.08 12.06 -3.74
CA LYS A 239 -16.74 10.74 -3.71
C LYS A 239 -16.95 10.16 -5.11
N GLN A 240 -17.03 8.85 -5.16
CA GLN A 240 -17.48 8.10 -6.33
C GLN A 240 -18.69 7.25 -5.96
N CYS A 241 -19.71 7.23 -6.83
CA CYS A 241 -20.89 6.39 -6.70
C CYS A 241 -20.93 5.41 -7.86
N PHE A 242 -21.16 4.13 -7.57
CA PHE A 242 -21.27 3.08 -8.58
C PHE A 242 -22.25 2.00 -8.12
N ARG A 243 -22.77 1.23 -9.09
CA ARG A 243 -23.62 0.05 -8.82
C ARG A 243 -22.83 -1.21 -9.13
N TYR A 244 -22.93 -2.19 -8.24
CA TYR A 244 -22.31 -3.51 -8.41
C TYR A 244 -23.11 -4.56 -7.64
N ASP A 245 -23.31 -5.76 -8.22
CA ASP A 245 -24.06 -6.88 -7.60
C ASP A 245 -25.42 -6.42 -7.00
N GLY A 246 -26.16 -5.60 -7.75
CA GLY A 246 -27.48 -5.07 -7.35
C GLY A 246 -27.44 -4.04 -6.19
N GLN A 247 -26.27 -3.68 -5.69
CA GLN A 247 -26.09 -2.68 -4.63
C GLN A 247 -25.55 -1.37 -5.19
N GLU A 248 -25.88 -0.24 -4.54
CA GLU A 248 -25.31 1.05 -4.84
C GLU A 248 -24.28 1.42 -3.77
N PHE A 249 -23.05 1.68 -4.21
CA PHE A 249 -21.91 2.01 -3.34
C PHE A 249 -21.55 3.47 -3.49
N THR A 250 -21.15 4.08 -2.37
CA THR A 250 -20.47 5.36 -2.32
C THR A 250 -19.15 5.18 -1.62
N ILE A 251 -18.04 5.60 -2.25
CA ILE A 251 -16.70 5.61 -1.66
C ILE A 251 -16.14 7.03 -1.66
N GLN A 252 -15.34 7.36 -0.63
CA GLN A 252 -14.71 8.68 -0.48
C GLN A 252 -13.29 8.74 -1.06
N LEU A 253 -12.89 7.73 -1.81
CA LEU A 253 -11.61 7.66 -2.48
C LEU A 253 -11.78 8.07 -3.95
N ALA A 254 -11.07 9.12 -4.37
CA ALA A 254 -11.02 9.56 -5.76
C ALA A 254 -9.97 8.76 -6.57
N GLY A 255 -10.09 8.82 -7.90
CA GLY A 255 -9.20 8.13 -8.83
C GLY A 255 -9.80 6.87 -9.44
N THR A 256 -9.48 6.63 -10.72
CA THR A 256 -10.08 5.56 -11.53
C THR A 256 -9.82 4.15 -11.01
N ALA A 257 -8.72 3.93 -10.27
CA ALA A 257 -8.42 2.62 -9.69
C ALA A 257 -9.27 2.29 -8.46
N GLN A 258 -9.96 3.26 -7.83
CA GLN A 258 -10.58 3.03 -6.52
C GLN A 258 -11.88 2.23 -6.60
N ILE A 259 -12.62 2.30 -7.71
CA ILE A 259 -13.79 1.43 -7.93
C ILE A 259 -13.34 -0.02 -8.08
N GLU A 260 -12.26 -0.29 -8.83
CA GLU A 260 -11.65 -1.62 -8.94
C GLU A 260 -11.22 -2.16 -7.57
N ASN A 261 -10.58 -1.33 -6.74
CA ASN A 261 -10.17 -1.71 -5.39
C ASN A 261 -11.39 -1.99 -4.48
N ALA A 262 -12.45 -1.18 -4.59
CA ALA A 262 -13.67 -1.35 -3.82
C ALA A 262 -14.42 -2.64 -4.22
N VAL A 263 -14.54 -2.92 -5.52
CA VAL A 263 -15.14 -4.17 -6.04
C VAL A 263 -14.33 -5.38 -5.58
N THR A 264 -13.00 -5.31 -5.63
CA THR A 264 -12.12 -6.38 -5.12
C THR A 264 -12.34 -6.61 -3.62
N ALA A 265 -12.46 -5.55 -2.83
CA ALA A 265 -12.73 -5.65 -1.40
C ALA A 265 -14.14 -6.21 -1.11
N TYR A 266 -15.13 -5.81 -1.90
CA TYR A 266 -16.49 -6.37 -1.81
C TYR A 266 -16.49 -7.88 -2.05
N GLU A 267 -15.88 -8.35 -3.13
CA GLU A 267 -15.76 -9.76 -3.44
C GLU A 267 -15.00 -10.55 -2.38
N ALA A 268 -13.97 -9.94 -1.77
CA ALA A 268 -13.23 -10.50 -0.66
C ALA A 268 -14.15 -10.68 0.58
N LEU A 269 -14.97 -9.69 0.91
CA LEU A 269 -15.93 -9.74 2.01
C LEU A 269 -17.05 -10.76 1.74
N GLN A 270 -17.58 -10.83 0.52
CA GLN A 270 -18.57 -11.85 0.12
C GLN A 270 -17.99 -13.27 0.23
N MET A 271 -16.71 -13.45 -0.13
CA MET A 271 -16.03 -14.73 0.05
C MET A 271 -15.91 -15.10 1.52
N LEU A 272 -15.59 -14.15 2.40
CA LEU A 272 -15.55 -14.39 3.86
C LEU A 272 -16.93 -14.73 4.42
N ILE A 273 -17.99 -14.06 4.00
CA ILE A 273 -19.38 -14.37 4.39
C ILE A 273 -19.73 -15.82 3.99
N LYS A 274 -19.41 -16.21 2.77
CA LYS A 274 -19.59 -17.59 2.30
C LYS A 274 -18.85 -18.62 3.15
N HIS A 275 -17.75 -18.20 3.80
CA HIS A 275 -16.96 -19.03 4.72
C HIS A 275 -17.23 -18.77 6.20
N GLY A 276 -18.40 -18.17 6.53
CA GLY A 276 -18.91 -18.08 7.90
C GLY A 276 -18.67 -16.76 8.62
N LEU A 277 -18.20 -15.71 7.92
CA LEU A 277 -18.18 -14.35 8.51
C LEU A 277 -19.62 -13.87 8.71
N ASP A 278 -19.95 -13.45 9.92
CA ASP A 278 -21.26 -12.86 10.26
C ASP A 278 -21.26 -11.37 9.93
N LEU A 279 -21.64 -11.05 8.70
CA LEU A 279 -21.69 -9.68 8.18
C LEU A 279 -22.80 -9.57 7.13
N GLU A 280 -23.63 -8.54 7.23
CA GLU A 280 -24.66 -8.27 6.25
C GLU A 280 -24.13 -7.40 5.08
N THR A 281 -24.70 -7.56 3.88
CA THR A 281 -24.36 -6.74 2.71
C THR A 281 -24.59 -5.23 2.96
N SER A 282 -25.62 -4.88 3.72
CA SER A 282 -25.90 -3.50 4.16
C SER A 282 -24.74 -2.91 4.98
N GLN A 283 -24.11 -3.70 5.83
CA GLN A 283 -22.93 -3.27 6.61
C GLN A 283 -21.70 -3.09 5.72
N ILE A 284 -21.56 -3.90 4.66
CA ILE A 284 -20.50 -3.69 3.66
C ILE A 284 -20.67 -2.33 2.96
N VAL A 285 -21.87 -2.03 2.47
CA VAL A 285 -22.16 -0.76 1.77
C VAL A 285 -21.86 0.44 2.68
N GLU A 286 -22.37 0.42 3.90
CA GLU A 286 -22.15 1.54 4.84
C GLU A 286 -20.70 1.63 5.35
N GLY A 287 -20.02 0.49 5.53
CA GLY A 287 -18.60 0.47 5.91
C GLY A 287 -17.70 1.01 4.79
N MET A 288 -17.97 0.66 3.53
CA MET A 288 -17.23 1.20 2.39
C MET A 288 -17.36 2.70 2.26
N LYS A 289 -18.54 3.25 2.53
CA LYS A 289 -18.79 4.70 2.54
C LYS A 289 -17.95 5.45 3.59
N LYS A 290 -17.55 4.78 4.67
CA LYS A 290 -16.72 5.33 5.74
C LYS A 290 -15.23 5.15 5.53
N THR A 291 -14.83 4.41 4.49
CA THR A 291 -13.42 4.14 4.21
C THR A 291 -12.69 5.40 3.81
N GLN A 292 -11.58 5.66 4.50
CA GLN A 292 -10.63 6.73 4.20
C GLN A 292 -9.25 6.13 3.99
N TRP A 293 -8.55 6.63 2.98
CA TRP A 293 -7.20 6.18 2.66
C TRP A 293 -6.40 7.29 1.98
N ASN A 294 -5.39 7.82 2.66
CA ASN A 294 -4.57 8.93 2.18
C ASN A 294 -3.44 8.47 1.24
N GLY A 295 -2.93 9.40 0.42
CA GLY A 295 -1.82 9.17 -0.49
C GLY A 295 -2.19 8.40 -1.78
N ARG A 296 -3.48 8.32 -2.11
CA ARG A 296 -3.99 7.75 -3.34
C ARG A 296 -5.00 8.70 -3.96
N PHE A 297 -4.54 9.50 -4.92
CA PHE A 297 -5.28 10.58 -5.56
C PHE A 297 -6.04 11.46 -4.53
N THR A 298 -5.33 11.84 -3.47
CA THR A 298 -5.88 12.51 -2.30
C THR A 298 -5.71 14.02 -2.43
N LYS A 299 -6.81 14.76 -2.29
CA LYS A 299 -6.79 16.22 -2.21
C LYS A 299 -6.28 16.66 -0.85
N ILE A 300 -5.24 17.51 -0.82
CA ILE A 300 -4.62 18.05 0.39
C ILE A 300 -4.73 19.57 0.51
N SER A 301 -5.16 20.26 -0.55
CA SER A 301 -5.40 21.72 -0.57
C SER A 301 -6.51 22.06 -1.56
N GLU A 302 -7.23 23.15 -1.31
CA GLU A 302 -8.31 23.65 -2.17
C GLU A 302 -7.87 24.81 -3.09
N HIS A 303 -6.92 25.63 -2.66
CA HIS A 303 -6.51 26.85 -3.36
C HIS A 303 -4.97 27.04 -3.32
N PRO A 304 -4.26 26.67 -4.39
CA PRO A 304 -4.70 25.86 -5.53
C PRO A 304 -5.06 24.43 -5.13
N ILE A 305 -5.87 23.75 -5.94
CA ILE A 305 -6.13 22.32 -5.72
C ILE A 305 -4.80 21.58 -5.77
N MET A 306 -4.51 20.82 -4.71
CA MET A 306 -3.31 20.01 -4.63
C MET A 306 -3.65 18.56 -4.36
N ILE A 307 -3.19 17.66 -5.24
CA ILE A 307 -3.44 16.21 -5.18
C ILE A 307 -2.11 15.50 -4.94
N VAL A 308 -2.12 14.50 -4.06
CA VAL A 308 -1.00 13.59 -3.84
C VAL A 308 -1.37 12.18 -4.24
N ASP A 309 -0.44 11.48 -4.92
CA ASP A 309 -0.62 10.09 -5.35
C ASP A 309 0.68 9.29 -5.24
N GLY A 310 0.57 8.02 -4.93
CA GLY A 310 1.72 7.10 -4.80
C GLY A 310 2.17 6.44 -6.09
N ALA A 311 1.72 6.86 -7.27
CA ALA A 311 2.08 6.25 -8.55
C ALA A 311 3.59 6.33 -8.80
N HIS A 312 4.24 5.17 -8.97
CA HIS A 312 5.70 5.04 -9.10
C HIS A 312 6.14 3.92 -10.05
N ASN A 313 5.20 3.30 -10.76
CA ASN A 313 5.45 2.31 -11.80
C ASN A 313 4.55 2.58 -13.02
N PRO A 314 4.84 1.99 -14.19
CA PRO A 314 4.09 2.28 -15.42
C PRO A 314 2.58 2.04 -15.32
N ASP A 315 2.15 0.98 -14.66
CA ASP A 315 0.72 0.65 -14.51
C ASP A 315 -0.01 1.69 -13.62
N ALA A 316 0.61 2.07 -12.50
CA ALA A 316 0.08 3.15 -11.66
C ALA A 316 0.08 4.51 -12.39
N ALA A 317 1.10 4.80 -13.19
CA ALA A 317 1.16 6.02 -14.01
C ALA A 317 0.03 6.09 -15.06
N MET A 318 -0.34 4.96 -15.67
CA MET A 318 -1.49 4.88 -16.57
C MET A 318 -2.81 5.17 -15.85
N LYS A 319 -3.00 4.61 -14.65
CA LYS A 319 -4.20 4.87 -13.81
C LYS A 319 -4.22 6.34 -13.34
N LEU A 320 -3.07 6.89 -12.96
CA LEU A 320 -2.94 8.31 -12.62
C LEU A 320 -3.32 9.20 -13.80
N ARG A 321 -2.78 8.92 -15.00
CA ARG A 321 -3.12 9.63 -16.23
C ARG A 321 -4.64 9.61 -16.49
N SER A 322 -5.27 8.43 -16.41
CA SER A 322 -6.72 8.31 -16.59
C SER A 322 -7.50 9.14 -15.56
N SER A 323 -7.02 9.18 -14.30
CA SER A 323 -7.64 10.02 -13.27
C SER A 323 -7.46 11.51 -13.56
N ILE A 324 -6.29 11.94 -14.02
CA ILE A 324 -6.03 13.32 -14.42
C ILE A 324 -6.98 13.74 -15.57
N GLU A 325 -7.07 12.91 -16.60
CA GLU A 325 -7.96 13.17 -17.75
C GLU A 325 -9.44 13.21 -17.35
N GLN A 326 -9.86 12.38 -16.37
CA GLN A 326 -11.23 12.37 -15.87
C GLN A 326 -11.59 13.60 -15.02
N TYR A 327 -10.71 14.00 -14.08
CA TYR A 327 -11.05 15.02 -13.08
C TYR A 327 -10.57 16.42 -13.46
N PHE A 328 -9.55 16.54 -14.32
CA PHE A 328 -8.88 17.80 -14.61
C PHE A 328 -8.73 18.10 -16.11
N ALA A 329 -9.59 17.52 -16.97
CA ALA A 329 -9.57 17.82 -18.39
C ALA A 329 -9.63 19.33 -18.66
N GLY A 330 -8.66 19.87 -19.43
CA GLY A 330 -8.60 21.28 -19.78
C GLY A 330 -8.11 22.23 -18.67
N ARG A 331 -7.72 21.69 -17.48
CA ARG A 331 -7.12 22.50 -16.41
C ARG A 331 -5.60 22.62 -16.62
N ARG A 332 -5.03 23.70 -16.11
CA ARG A 332 -3.59 23.91 -16.07
C ARG A 332 -2.98 23.03 -14.98
N LEU A 333 -2.06 22.14 -15.36
CA LEU A 333 -1.46 21.13 -14.50
C LEU A 333 0.00 21.45 -14.20
N ILE A 334 0.34 21.49 -12.92
CA ILE A 334 1.70 21.66 -12.42
C ILE A 334 2.07 20.40 -11.65
N TYR A 335 3.23 19.82 -11.93
CA TYR A 335 3.65 18.60 -11.25
C TYR A 335 4.79 18.83 -10.27
N ILE A 336 4.76 18.11 -9.16
CA ILE A 336 5.92 17.85 -8.29
C ILE A 336 6.20 16.35 -8.39
N ASN A 337 7.37 15.97 -8.90
CA ASN A 337 7.70 14.57 -9.16
C ASN A 337 9.02 14.17 -8.50
N GLY A 338 9.00 13.07 -7.74
CA GLY A 338 10.18 12.48 -7.12
C GLY A 338 10.14 10.96 -7.20
N MET A 339 11.18 10.34 -7.73
CA MET A 339 11.23 8.91 -8.02
C MET A 339 12.42 8.24 -7.33
N PHE A 340 12.35 6.91 -7.18
CA PHE A 340 13.50 6.09 -6.84
C PHE A 340 14.22 5.62 -8.11
N SER A 341 15.53 5.42 -8.01
CA SER A 341 16.41 5.04 -9.13
C SER A 341 16.19 3.60 -9.62
N ASP A 342 15.62 2.74 -8.77
CA ASP A 342 15.25 1.35 -9.05
C ASP A 342 13.88 1.19 -9.75
N LYS A 343 13.19 2.30 -10.05
CA LYS A 343 11.90 2.30 -10.72
C LYS A 343 12.03 2.64 -12.22
N ASP A 344 11.05 2.22 -12.99
CA ASP A 344 10.96 2.59 -14.42
C ASP A 344 10.45 4.04 -14.57
N TYR A 345 11.28 4.97 -14.10
CA TYR A 345 10.95 6.40 -14.11
C TYR A 345 10.89 6.98 -15.54
N GLU A 346 11.56 6.37 -16.50
CA GLU A 346 11.51 6.78 -17.91
C GLU A 346 10.12 6.56 -18.51
N THR A 347 9.54 5.36 -18.31
CA THR A 347 8.19 5.06 -18.77
C THR A 347 7.15 5.89 -18.02
N VAL A 348 7.31 6.10 -16.69
CA VAL A 348 6.43 6.98 -15.91
C VAL A 348 6.47 8.42 -16.47
N ALA A 349 7.66 8.95 -16.74
CA ALA A 349 7.82 10.30 -17.33
C ALA A 349 7.14 10.38 -18.72
N ARG A 350 7.36 9.41 -19.59
CA ARG A 350 6.72 9.35 -20.92
C ARG A 350 5.19 9.36 -20.85
N ILE A 351 4.61 8.69 -19.86
CA ILE A 351 3.15 8.62 -19.69
C ILE A 351 2.57 9.93 -19.15
N THR A 352 3.24 10.54 -18.16
CA THR A 352 2.65 11.62 -17.36
C THR A 352 3.10 13.03 -17.78
N ALA A 353 4.37 13.20 -18.13
CA ALA A 353 4.96 14.51 -18.37
C ALA A 353 4.29 15.33 -19.51
N PRO A 354 3.76 14.73 -20.60
CA PRO A 354 3.10 15.48 -21.65
C PRO A 354 1.82 16.20 -21.21
N LEU A 355 1.25 15.86 -20.06
CA LEU A 355 0.01 16.46 -19.56
C LEU A 355 0.26 17.76 -18.77
N ALA A 356 1.48 17.97 -18.26
CA ALA A 356 1.80 19.10 -17.41
C ALA A 356 2.23 20.33 -18.21
N GLU A 357 1.87 21.51 -17.73
CA GLU A 357 2.42 22.78 -18.22
C GLU A 357 3.84 23.00 -17.68
N GLN A 358 4.06 22.67 -16.41
CA GLN A 358 5.35 22.78 -15.74
C GLN A 358 5.57 21.66 -14.74
N ILE A 359 6.82 21.23 -14.56
CA ILE A 359 7.19 20.14 -13.68
C ILE A 359 8.35 20.56 -12.79
N PHE A 360 8.24 20.29 -11.47
CA PHE A 360 9.29 20.45 -10.49
C PHE A 360 9.75 19.05 -10.04
N THR A 361 11.05 18.78 -10.11
CA THR A 361 11.59 17.48 -9.67
C THR A 361 12.26 17.62 -8.31
N ILE A 362 12.09 16.60 -7.47
CA ILE A 362 12.63 16.52 -6.10
C ILE A 362 13.30 15.17 -5.86
N ALA A 363 14.20 15.11 -4.88
CA ALA A 363 14.68 13.85 -4.31
C ALA A 363 13.77 13.40 -3.16
N ALA A 364 13.60 12.08 -3.01
CA ALA A 364 12.98 11.53 -1.80
C ALA A 364 13.94 11.71 -0.62
N PRO A 365 13.51 12.28 0.53
CA PRO A 365 14.39 12.53 1.66
C PRO A 365 14.90 11.23 2.30
N ASP A 366 16.09 11.29 2.89
CA ASP A 366 16.71 10.25 3.70
C ASP A 366 16.68 8.84 3.09
N ASN A 367 16.91 8.75 1.77
CA ASN A 367 16.84 7.47 1.06
C ASN A 367 17.92 7.35 -0.02
N ASP A 368 18.83 6.38 0.17
CA ASP A 368 19.94 6.11 -0.76
C ASP A 368 19.49 5.71 -2.17
N ARG A 369 18.22 5.27 -2.33
CA ARG A 369 17.62 4.95 -3.64
C ARG A 369 17.00 6.17 -4.34
N ALA A 370 17.00 7.34 -3.71
CA ALA A 370 16.42 8.54 -4.31
C ALA A 370 17.10 8.87 -5.64
N LEU A 371 16.31 9.09 -6.66
CA LEU A 371 16.83 9.59 -7.95
C LEU A 371 17.14 11.08 -7.79
N PRO A 372 18.36 11.54 -8.14
CA PRO A 372 18.70 12.96 -8.09
C PRO A 372 17.72 13.80 -8.93
N PRO A 373 17.26 14.97 -8.43
CA PRO A 373 16.30 15.82 -9.13
C PRO A 373 16.74 16.20 -10.55
N GLU A 374 18.02 16.48 -10.74
CA GLU A 374 18.60 16.86 -12.03
C GLU A 374 18.48 15.70 -13.04
N ARG A 375 18.80 14.47 -12.60
CA ARG A 375 18.71 13.28 -13.45
C ARG A 375 17.27 12.99 -13.86
N LEU A 376 16.32 13.13 -12.92
CA LEU A 376 14.90 12.99 -13.23
C LEU A 376 14.44 14.08 -14.20
N ALA A 377 14.89 15.33 -13.99
CA ALA A 377 14.59 16.44 -14.88
C ALA A 377 15.12 16.21 -16.30
N ASP A 378 16.34 15.68 -16.46
CA ASP A 378 16.93 15.38 -17.77
C ASP A 378 16.12 14.30 -18.52
N THR A 379 15.62 13.30 -17.80
CA THR A 379 14.72 12.30 -18.38
C THR A 379 13.39 12.92 -18.83
N ILE A 380 12.76 13.71 -17.97
CA ILE A 380 11.47 14.34 -18.24
C ILE A 380 11.56 15.35 -19.40
N ARG A 381 12.68 16.04 -19.59
CA ARG A 381 12.91 17.01 -20.71
C ARG A 381 12.74 16.39 -22.10
N GLN A 382 12.85 15.07 -22.22
CA GLN A 382 12.57 14.38 -23.47
C GLN A 382 11.08 14.44 -23.88
N TYR A 383 10.19 14.71 -22.91
CA TYR A 383 8.74 14.69 -23.09
C TYR A 383 8.08 16.03 -22.73
N ASN A 384 8.74 16.88 -21.94
CA ASN A 384 8.27 18.19 -21.53
C ASN A 384 9.46 19.10 -21.26
N ALA A 385 9.55 20.22 -22.00
CA ALA A 385 10.69 21.17 -21.91
C ALA A 385 10.65 22.02 -20.62
N HIS A 386 9.51 22.15 -19.96
CA HIS A 386 9.31 23.02 -18.81
C HIS A 386 9.52 22.25 -17.50
N VAL A 387 10.78 21.89 -17.22
CA VAL A 387 11.17 21.13 -16.02
C VAL A 387 12.25 21.85 -15.25
N THR A 388 12.05 22.00 -13.95
CA THR A 388 12.98 22.64 -13.03
C THR A 388 13.33 21.69 -11.89
N PRO A 389 14.59 21.31 -11.68
CA PRO A 389 15.01 20.58 -10.49
C PRO A 389 15.02 21.52 -9.28
N CYS A 390 14.54 21.03 -8.14
CA CYS A 390 14.49 21.75 -6.86
C CYS A 390 15.37 21.04 -5.82
N ALA A 391 16.08 21.82 -5.02
CA ALA A 391 16.97 21.29 -3.99
C ALA A 391 16.19 20.74 -2.78
N THR A 392 14.98 21.26 -2.51
CA THR A 392 14.15 20.86 -1.37
C THR A 392 12.69 20.70 -1.78
N ILE A 393 11.94 19.92 -0.97
CA ILE A 393 10.48 19.78 -1.14
C ILE A 393 9.79 21.14 -0.96
N ARG A 394 10.23 21.96 0.01
CA ARG A 394 9.68 23.31 0.25
C ARG A 394 9.84 24.21 -0.96
N GLU A 395 11.02 24.25 -1.56
CA GLU A 395 11.26 25.00 -2.80
C GLU A 395 10.30 24.57 -3.91
N ALA A 396 10.12 23.28 -4.11
CA ALA A 396 9.20 22.74 -5.12
C ALA A 396 7.74 23.10 -4.83
N VAL A 397 7.30 23.03 -3.58
CA VAL A 397 5.93 23.41 -3.17
C VAL A 397 5.68 24.89 -3.42
N CYS A 398 6.58 25.79 -2.99
CA CYS A 398 6.45 27.23 -3.22
C CYS A 398 6.43 27.56 -4.72
N ALA A 399 7.36 27.00 -5.50
CA ALA A 399 7.43 27.22 -6.93
C ALA A 399 6.19 26.69 -7.67
N ALA A 400 5.69 25.50 -7.27
CA ALA A 400 4.48 24.92 -7.84
C ALA A 400 3.22 25.75 -7.52
N LYS A 401 3.06 26.24 -6.28
CA LYS A 401 1.96 27.15 -5.90
C LYS A 401 2.02 28.45 -6.70
N GLN A 402 3.19 29.05 -6.85
CA GLN A 402 3.37 30.26 -7.67
C GLN A 402 3.02 30.00 -9.16
N ALA A 403 3.49 28.88 -9.73
CA ALA A 403 3.17 28.50 -11.10
C ALA A 403 1.70 28.17 -11.30
N ALA A 404 1.05 27.54 -10.33
CA ALA A 404 -0.36 27.19 -10.40
C ALA A 404 -1.29 28.42 -10.28
N GLY A 405 -0.92 29.41 -9.46
CA GLY A 405 -1.84 30.49 -9.10
C GLY A 405 -3.13 29.92 -8.46
N ASP A 406 -4.22 30.67 -8.52
CA ASP A 406 -5.49 30.25 -7.88
C ASP A 406 -6.22 29.15 -8.65
N ASP A 407 -6.07 29.12 -9.98
CA ASP A 407 -6.87 28.24 -10.87
C ASP A 407 -6.14 26.98 -11.33
N GLY A 408 -4.85 26.84 -11.07
CA GLY A 408 -4.07 25.66 -11.44
C GLY A 408 -4.36 24.47 -10.54
N VAL A 409 -3.89 23.30 -10.98
CA VAL A 409 -3.92 22.07 -10.20
C VAL A 409 -2.51 21.54 -10.04
N ILE A 410 -2.11 21.29 -8.80
CA ILE A 410 -0.81 20.70 -8.49
C ILE A 410 -1.00 19.20 -8.26
N LEU A 411 -0.24 18.37 -8.97
CA LEU A 411 -0.19 16.93 -8.77
C LEU A 411 1.19 16.53 -8.30
N THR A 412 1.23 15.81 -7.18
CA THR A 412 2.47 15.29 -6.59
C THR A 412 2.45 13.78 -6.62
N PHE A 413 3.48 13.16 -7.23
CA PHE A 413 3.56 11.70 -7.35
C PHE A 413 5.00 11.20 -7.54
N GLY A 414 5.17 9.87 -7.57
CA GLY A 414 6.42 9.18 -7.85
C GLY A 414 6.98 8.39 -6.66
N SER A 415 6.64 8.75 -5.43
CA SER A 415 6.91 7.95 -4.23
C SER A 415 6.01 8.36 -3.06
N LEU A 416 5.63 7.39 -2.25
CA LEU A 416 4.90 7.67 -1.00
C LEU A 416 5.80 8.29 0.09
N SER A 417 7.11 8.11 0.00
CA SER A 417 8.07 8.45 1.06
C SER A 417 8.17 9.94 1.40
N PHE A 418 7.84 10.83 0.47
CA PHE A 418 7.89 12.28 0.69
C PHE A 418 6.52 12.94 0.85
N ILE A 419 5.42 12.19 0.65
CA ILE A 419 4.05 12.75 0.72
C ILE A 419 3.75 13.34 2.09
N GLY A 420 4.19 12.70 3.17
CA GLY A 420 3.97 13.19 4.53
C GLY A 420 4.60 14.56 4.78
N GLU A 421 5.88 14.72 4.44
CA GLU A 421 6.62 15.97 4.56
C GLU A 421 6.02 17.05 3.65
N LEU A 422 5.73 16.71 2.39
CA LEU A 422 5.12 17.61 1.43
C LEU A 422 3.76 18.12 1.92
N THR A 423 2.92 17.25 2.47
CA THR A 423 1.61 17.63 3.02
C THR A 423 1.74 18.59 4.21
N ALA A 424 2.72 18.36 5.08
CA ALA A 424 2.98 19.26 6.20
C ALA A 424 3.43 20.64 5.72
N ILE A 425 4.36 20.70 4.76
CA ILE A 425 4.83 21.97 4.15
C ILE A 425 3.68 22.70 3.45
N ALA A 426 2.83 21.99 2.69
CA ALA A 426 1.70 22.59 1.99
C ALA A 426 0.71 23.27 2.95
N ALA A 427 0.45 22.64 4.13
CA ALA A 427 -0.42 23.18 5.16
C ALA A 427 0.19 24.40 5.89
N GLU A 428 1.51 24.41 6.14
CA GLU A 428 2.23 25.57 6.71
C GLU A 428 2.11 26.79 5.80
N GLU A 429 2.30 26.63 4.49
CA GLU A 429 2.22 27.68 3.49
C GLU A 429 0.78 28.21 3.24
N GLU A 430 -0.26 27.48 3.67
CA GLU A 430 -1.65 27.97 3.68
C GLU A 430 -1.97 28.82 4.90
N SER A 431 -1.20 28.63 5.98
CA SER A 431 -1.42 29.31 7.27
C SER A 431 -0.60 30.60 7.40
N ALA A 432 0.35 30.85 6.50
CA ALA A 432 1.26 32.01 6.46
C ALA A 432 0.74 33.10 5.54
#